data_f1032a99aaf989e3d212ccfd4e804489
#
_entry.id   f1032a99aaf989e3d212ccfd4e804489
#
_cell.length_a   1.000
_cell.length_b   1.000
_cell.length_c   1.000
_cell.angle_alpha   90.00
_cell.angle_beta   90.00
_cell.angle_gamma   90.00
#
_symmetry.space_group_name_H-M   'P 1'
#
loop_
_entity.id
_entity.type
_entity.pdbx_description
1 polymer ?
#
loop_
_entity_poly.entity_id
_entity_poly.type
_entity_poly.pdbx_seq_one_letter_code
_entity_poly.pdbx_strand_id
1 'polypeptide(L)'
;MIFSLHNSAKFNLTTLSVLILTACGSGGSNSSTNHHATPQQTSNQSSKILQPNQHNHTGGYTLINRRNKEKIHPLTNIDINKINIDDENIDIMLKPSEDINYPWTIYSQSNRDIIICCEKYSSTRFGIIDSPNESIPTYIFYNGKPTQSMPLGKASYSGEVIGGIGEYNKKTGYNSGISKFDVDFDEKKLKGTLTIKNIKPVHIDANIQNNTFTGTATSDAFKSDTKVEVQGKFFGENAKELGGIAESHDDSFNAAFGAQKQ
;
A
#
# COMPACT_ATOMS: atom_id res chain seq x y z
N MET A 1 -40.25 -13.24 -37.11
CA MET A 1 -40.78 -11.87 -36.97
C MET A 1 -39.67 -10.98 -36.50
N ILE A 2 -39.27 -10.06 -37.37
CA ILE A 2 -38.16 -9.14 -37.25
C ILE A 2 -38.71 -7.83 -36.68
N PHE A 3 -38.15 -7.29 -35.64
CA PHE A 3 -38.26 -5.85 -35.34
C PHE A 3 -36.90 -5.31 -34.95
N SER A 4 -36.35 -4.54 -35.86
CA SER A 4 -35.25 -3.63 -35.71
C SER A 4 -35.77 -2.28 -35.18
N LEU A 5 -35.16 -1.70 -34.18
CA LEU A 5 -35.31 -0.27 -33.85
C LEU A 5 -33.95 0.35 -33.56
N HIS A 6 -33.46 1.08 -34.53
CA HIS A 6 -32.39 2.09 -34.39
C HIS A 6 -32.89 3.26 -33.57
N ASN A 7 -32.10 3.70 -32.62
CA ASN A 7 -32.24 5.05 -32.08
C ASN A 7 -30.86 5.70 -31.92
N SER A 8 -30.56 6.62 -32.83
CA SER A 8 -29.39 7.48 -32.83
C SER A 8 -29.64 8.70 -31.96
N ALA A 9 -28.94 8.84 -30.86
CA ALA A 9 -28.92 10.08 -30.08
C ALA A 9 -27.67 10.89 -30.45
N LYS A 10 -27.87 12.06 -31.01
CA LYS A 10 -26.85 13.07 -31.34
C LYS A 10 -26.53 13.85 -30.07
N PHE A 11 -25.29 13.83 -29.61
CA PHE A 11 -24.82 14.73 -28.54
C PHE A 11 -24.22 16.01 -29.15
N ASN A 12 -24.77 17.15 -28.72
CA ASN A 12 -24.26 18.47 -29.02
C ASN A 12 -23.04 18.80 -28.17
N LEU A 13 -21.99 19.23 -28.82
CA LEU A 13 -20.76 19.74 -28.24
C LEU A 13 -20.95 21.23 -27.91
N THR A 14 -21.02 21.59 -26.61
CA THR A 14 -20.96 22.95 -26.14
C THR A 14 -19.56 23.33 -25.74
N THR A 15 -18.94 24.20 -26.50
CA THR A 15 -17.65 24.85 -26.22
C THR A 15 -17.82 25.90 -25.12
N LEU A 16 -17.10 25.70 -23.99
CA LEU A 16 -17.02 26.68 -22.91
C LEU A 16 -15.72 27.48 -23.04
N SER A 17 -15.87 28.77 -23.36
CA SER A 17 -14.75 29.73 -23.48
C SER A 17 -14.37 30.24 -22.08
N VAL A 18 -13.12 30.11 -21.71
CA VAL A 18 -12.55 30.66 -20.46
C VAL A 18 -11.92 32.00 -20.76
N LEU A 19 -12.46 33.07 -20.15
CA LEU A 19 -11.89 34.41 -20.16
C LEU A 19 -10.81 34.53 -19.07
N ILE A 20 -9.61 34.88 -19.48
CA ILE A 20 -8.47 35.21 -18.59
C ILE A 20 -8.51 36.73 -18.36
N LEU A 21 -8.76 37.15 -17.12
CA LEU A 21 -8.61 38.53 -16.67
C LEU A 21 -7.19 38.76 -16.14
N THR A 22 -6.40 39.52 -16.90
CA THR A 22 -5.13 40.10 -16.45
C THR A 22 -5.42 41.43 -15.76
N ALA A 23 -5.13 41.50 -14.46
CA ALA A 23 -5.14 42.75 -13.70
C ALA A 23 -3.70 43.28 -13.62
N CYS A 24 -3.41 44.34 -14.39
CA CYS A 24 -2.28 45.22 -14.18
C CYS A 24 -2.68 46.29 -13.16
N GLY A 25 -1.95 46.42 -12.06
CA GLY A 25 -2.05 47.51 -11.11
C GLY A 25 -0.71 48.25 -11.04
N SER A 26 -0.67 49.44 -11.59
CA SER A 26 0.47 50.38 -11.56
C SER A 26 0.26 51.43 -10.47
N GLY A 27 1.34 51.91 -9.88
CA GLY A 27 1.43 53.10 -9.05
C GLY A 27 2.61 52.98 -8.12
N GLY A 28 3.65 53.71 -8.14
CA GLY A 28 4.00 55.07 -8.45
C GLY A 28 4.86 55.63 -7.34
N SER A 29 6.07 56.01 -7.69
CA SER A 29 6.89 57.18 -7.32
C SER A 29 7.88 57.18 -6.16
N ASN A 30 9.15 57.41 -6.56
CA ASN A 30 10.24 58.26 -5.98
C ASN A 30 10.95 57.77 -4.72
N SER A 31 12.25 57.80 -4.60
CA SER A 31 13.38 58.50 -5.25
C SER A 31 14.69 58.06 -4.59
N SER A 32 15.77 58.10 -5.38
CA SER A 32 17.14 58.47 -5.00
C SER A 32 18.13 57.46 -4.35
N THR A 33 19.07 57.12 -5.19
CA THR A 33 20.55 57.10 -5.01
C THR A 33 21.24 55.96 -4.28
N ASN A 34 22.14 55.41 -5.11
CA ASN A 34 23.54 55.01 -4.93
C ASN A 34 23.88 53.52 -5.02
N HIS A 35 24.51 53.23 -6.16
CA HIS A 35 25.61 52.29 -6.45
C HIS A 35 26.03 51.26 -5.38
N HIS A 36 25.85 49.99 -5.69
CA HIS A 36 26.96 49.01 -5.65
C HIS A 36 26.59 47.81 -6.53
N ALA A 37 27.48 47.51 -7.48
CA ALA A 37 27.37 46.33 -8.32
C ALA A 37 27.80 45.09 -7.51
N THR A 38 26.95 44.04 -7.48
CA THR A 38 27.31 42.69 -7.01
C THR A 38 26.79 41.67 -8.02
N PRO A 39 27.54 40.61 -8.32
CA PRO A 39 27.31 39.77 -9.49
C PRO A 39 26.04 38.95 -9.40
N GLN A 40 25.32 38.83 -10.53
CA GLN A 40 24.21 37.93 -10.72
C GLN A 40 24.63 36.47 -10.48
N GLN A 41 24.10 35.90 -9.41
CA GLN A 41 24.15 34.47 -9.17
C GLN A 41 22.97 33.84 -9.94
N THR A 42 23.30 33.19 -11.05
CA THR A 42 22.36 32.38 -11.83
C THR A 42 21.91 31.20 -10.96
N SER A 43 20.73 31.30 -10.37
CA SER A 43 20.11 30.20 -9.72
C SER A 43 19.59 29.20 -10.76
N ASN A 44 20.33 28.13 -10.98
CA ASN A 44 19.82 26.94 -11.62
C ASN A 44 18.68 26.40 -10.77
N GLN A 45 17.43 26.74 -11.13
CA GLN A 45 16.25 26.01 -10.67
C GLN A 45 16.27 24.63 -11.32
N SER A 46 16.89 23.69 -10.61
CA SER A 46 16.64 22.28 -10.85
C SER A 46 15.14 22.04 -10.64
N SER A 47 14.42 21.76 -11.70
CA SER A 47 13.02 21.33 -11.65
C SER A 47 12.97 20.04 -10.84
N LYS A 48 12.63 20.19 -9.56
CA LYS A 48 12.33 19.09 -8.65
C LYS A 48 11.09 18.41 -9.22
N ILE A 49 11.28 17.28 -9.88
CA ILE A 49 10.19 16.38 -10.25
C ILE A 49 9.47 16.05 -8.94
N LEU A 50 8.29 16.62 -8.76
CA LEU A 50 7.41 16.31 -7.64
C LEU A 50 7.02 14.84 -7.81
N GLN A 51 7.62 13.96 -7.02
CA GLN A 51 7.12 12.61 -6.86
C GLN A 51 5.67 12.71 -6.33
N PRO A 52 4.74 11.88 -6.84
CA PRO A 52 3.36 11.90 -6.35
C PRO A 52 3.37 11.77 -4.82
N ASN A 53 2.61 12.64 -4.16
CA ASN A 53 2.52 12.73 -2.70
C ASN A 53 2.18 11.36 -2.09
N GLN A 54 3.17 10.63 -1.58
CA GLN A 54 2.98 9.37 -0.82
C GLN A 54 2.14 9.57 0.45
N HIS A 55 1.88 10.83 0.84
CA HIS A 55 1.13 11.16 2.06
C HIS A 55 -0.35 10.79 2.03
N ASN A 56 -0.95 10.64 0.85
CA ASN A 56 -2.39 10.38 0.71
C ASN A 56 -2.74 8.89 0.58
N HIS A 57 -1.75 8.01 0.49
CA HIS A 57 -2.02 6.58 0.33
C HIS A 57 -2.35 5.95 1.68
N THR A 58 -3.43 5.18 1.72
CA THR A 58 -3.90 4.45 2.90
C THR A 58 -3.33 3.05 3.00
N GLY A 59 -2.71 2.54 1.95
CA GLY A 59 -2.15 1.21 1.89
C GLY A 59 -1.55 0.88 0.53
N GLY A 60 -1.46 -0.40 0.22
CA GLY A 60 -1.01 -0.92 -1.05
C GLY A 60 -1.49 -2.34 -1.32
N TYR A 61 -1.47 -2.74 -2.58
CA TYR A 61 -1.76 -4.11 -3.01
C TYR A 61 -0.82 -4.54 -4.14
N THR A 62 -0.68 -5.84 -4.30
CA THR A 62 0.01 -6.45 -5.44
C THR A 62 -0.78 -7.63 -5.99
N LEU A 63 -0.56 -7.94 -7.27
CA LEU A 63 -1.20 -9.06 -7.95
C LEU A 63 -0.28 -10.28 -7.89
N ILE A 64 -0.87 -11.44 -7.63
CA ILE A 64 -0.18 -12.74 -7.72
C ILE A 64 -0.53 -13.41 -9.06
N ASN A 65 0.42 -14.16 -9.61
CA ASN A 65 0.25 -14.97 -10.84
C ASN A 65 0.04 -14.17 -12.14
N ARG A 66 0.62 -12.97 -12.25
CA ARG A 66 0.73 -12.30 -13.55
C ARG A 66 2.17 -12.23 -14.02
N ARG A 67 2.40 -12.57 -15.28
CA ARG A 67 3.73 -12.61 -15.93
C ARG A 67 4.41 -11.25 -16.05
N ASN A 68 3.68 -10.16 -15.89
CA ASN A 68 4.18 -8.79 -15.88
C ASN A 68 3.80 -8.16 -14.54
N LYS A 69 4.60 -8.39 -13.49
CA LYS A 69 4.42 -7.73 -12.21
C LYS A 69 4.83 -6.28 -12.32
N GLU A 70 3.85 -5.43 -12.20
CA GLU A 70 4.08 -4.06 -11.80
C GLU A 70 4.27 -4.03 -10.28
N LYS A 71 4.97 -3.01 -9.82
CA LYS A 71 5.24 -2.73 -8.40
C LYS A 71 3.97 -2.73 -7.56
N ILE A 72 4.13 -2.78 -6.23
CA ILE A 72 3.02 -2.60 -5.28
C ILE A 72 2.24 -1.31 -5.63
N HIS A 73 0.96 -1.48 -5.94
CA HIS A 73 0.04 -0.39 -6.29
C HIS A 73 -0.47 0.31 -5.02
N PRO A 74 -0.56 1.64 -5.02
CA PRO A 74 -1.07 2.37 -3.87
C PRO A 74 -2.59 2.24 -3.72
N LEU A 75 -3.07 2.16 -2.48
CA LEU A 75 -4.47 2.31 -2.12
C LEU A 75 -4.72 3.71 -1.53
N THR A 76 -5.88 4.29 -1.80
CA THR A 76 -6.27 5.64 -1.35
C THR A 76 -7.64 5.65 -0.67
N ASN A 77 -8.08 4.54 -0.12
CA ASN A 77 -9.41 4.37 0.46
C ASN A 77 -9.51 5.01 1.84
N ILE A 78 -10.50 5.87 2.03
CA ILE A 78 -10.79 6.52 3.33
C ILE A 78 -11.46 5.52 4.28
N ASP A 79 -12.37 4.67 3.75
CA ASP A 79 -13.02 3.63 4.55
C ASP A 79 -12.06 2.44 4.74
N ILE A 80 -11.69 2.18 5.98
CA ILE A 80 -10.78 1.07 6.32
C ILE A 80 -11.35 -0.31 5.94
N ASN A 81 -12.66 -0.43 5.84
CA ASN A 81 -13.36 -1.69 5.55
C ASN A 81 -13.67 -1.88 4.06
N LYS A 82 -13.16 -1.00 3.21
CA LYS A 82 -13.34 -1.08 1.75
C LYS A 82 -12.03 -0.81 1.04
N ILE A 83 -11.83 -1.49 -0.07
CA ILE A 83 -10.77 -1.16 -1.01
C ILE A 83 -11.31 -1.13 -2.43
N ASN A 84 -10.73 -0.26 -3.26
CA ASN A 84 -11.01 -0.23 -4.69
C ASN A 84 -9.78 -0.75 -5.42
N ILE A 85 -9.95 -1.82 -6.18
CA ILE A 85 -8.91 -2.45 -6.99
C ILE A 85 -9.50 -2.74 -8.35
N ASP A 86 -8.85 -2.27 -9.44
CA ASP A 86 -9.28 -2.49 -10.82
C ASP A 86 -10.76 -2.09 -11.05
N ASP A 87 -11.18 -0.93 -10.49
CA ASP A 87 -12.56 -0.40 -10.49
C ASP A 87 -13.60 -1.28 -9.75
N GLU A 88 -13.16 -2.32 -9.08
CA GLU A 88 -14.00 -3.16 -8.21
C GLU A 88 -13.95 -2.64 -6.76
N ASN A 89 -15.11 -2.35 -6.17
CA ASN A 89 -15.25 -2.03 -4.75
C ASN A 89 -15.41 -3.33 -3.96
N ILE A 90 -14.43 -3.64 -3.13
CA ILE A 90 -14.37 -4.87 -2.35
C ILE A 90 -14.53 -4.52 -0.88
N ASP A 91 -15.53 -5.10 -0.22
CA ASP A 91 -15.68 -5.01 1.23
C ASP A 91 -14.65 -5.92 1.90
N ILE A 92 -13.85 -5.32 2.79
CA ILE A 92 -12.85 -6.00 3.61
C ILE A 92 -13.20 -5.87 5.10
N MET A 93 -14.49 -6.02 5.42
CA MET A 93 -14.99 -5.89 6.77
C MET A 93 -14.67 -7.14 7.60
N LEU A 94 -14.10 -6.90 8.79
CA LEU A 94 -13.93 -7.98 9.77
C LEU A 94 -15.30 -8.49 10.23
N LYS A 95 -15.42 -9.81 10.31
CA LYS A 95 -16.56 -10.49 10.91
C LYS A 95 -16.06 -11.23 12.15
N PRO A 96 -16.89 -11.34 13.21
CA PRO A 96 -16.52 -12.14 14.37
C PRO A 96 -16.11 -13.55 13.95
N SER A 97 -14.93 -13.99 14.43
CA SER A 97 -14.46 -15.34 14.20
C SER A 97 -15.18 -16.30 15.17
N GLU A 98 -15.71 -17.39 14.64
CA GLU A 98 -16.28 -18.45 15.46
C GLU A 98 -15.18 -19.27 16.18
N ASP A 99 -13.95 -19.26 15.64
CA ASP A 99 -12.79 -19.92 16.23
C ASP A 99 -11.83 -18.91 16.85
N ILE A 100 -11.78 -18.86 18.17
CA ILE A 100 -10.90 -17.99 18.94
C ILE A 100 -9.40 -18.28 18.72
N ASN A 101 -9.07 -19.47 18.21
CA ASN A 101 -7.69 -19.86 17.93
C ASN A 101 -7.26 -19.50 16.49
N TYR A 102 -8.19 -19.08 15.65
CA TYR A 102 -7.91 -18.69 14.28
C TYR A 102 -8.27 -17.22 14.05
N PRO A 103 -7.29 -16.32 14.06
CA PRO A 103 -7.56 -14.89 14.05
C PRO A 103 -8.04 -14.34 12.70
N TRP A 104 -8.06 -15.16 11.66
CA TRP A 104 -8.40 -14.74 10.30
C TRP A 104 -9.90 -14.88 10.04
N THR A 105 -10.48 -13.84 9.49
CA THR A 105 -11.84 -13.85 8.95
C THR A 105 -11.81 -14.31 7.49
N ILE A 106 -12.61 -15.31 7.16
CA ILE A 106 -12.73 -15.86 5.79
C ILE A 106 -14.20 -15.78 5.37
N TYR A 107 -14.45 -15.21 4.21
CA TYR A 107 -15.79 -15.17 3.61
C TYR A 107 -15.71 -14.96 2.10
N SER A 108 -16.82 -15.31 1.40
CA SER A 108 -16.93 -15.12 -0.04
C SER A 108 -17.86 -13.95 -0.35
N GLN A 109 -17.49 -13.13 -1.33
CA GLN A 109 -18.26 -12.01 -1.86
C GLN A 109 -17.96 -11.83 -3.35
N SER A 110 -19.01 -11.75 -4.19
CA SER A 110 -18.89 -11.42 -5.63
C SER A 110 -17.84 -12.27 -6.37
N ASN A 111 -17.84 -13.60 -6.17
CA ASN A 111 -16.84 -14.54 -6.71
C ASN A 111 -15.39 -14.29 -6.22
N ARG A 112 -15.23 -13.64 -5.08
CA ARG A 112 -13.96 -13.45 -4.37
C ARG A 112 -14.01 -14.18 -3.04
N ASP A 113 -12.92 -14.83 -2.68
CA ASP A 113 -12.66 -15.35 -1.36
C ASP A 113 -11.75 -14.38 -0.62
N ILE A 114 -12.25 -13.79 0.45
CA ILE A 114 -11.58 -12.75 1.22
C ILE A 114 -11.05 -13.37 2.51
N ILE A 115 -9.74 -13.30 2.70
CA ILE A 115 -9.04 -13.74 3.89
C ILE A 115 -8.40 -12.51 4.51
N ILE A 116 -8.93 -12.06 5.64
CA ILE A 116 -8.52 -10.80 6.26
C ILE A 116 -8.22 -10.97 7.75
N CYS A 117 -7.21 -10.31 8.22
CA CYS A 117 -6.83 -10.23 9.63
C CYS A 117 -7.24 -8.88 10.23
N CYS A 118 -7.46 -8.78 11.46
CA CYS A 118 -7.97 -9.58 12.57
C CYS A 118 -8.72 -8.58 13.46
N GLU A 119 -9.65 -8.99 14.30
CA GLU A 119 -10.48 -8.08 15.12
C GLU A 119 -9.66 -7.15 16.02
N LYS A 120 -8.50 -7.61 16.50
CA LYS A 120 -7.64 -6.81 17.37
C LYS A 120 -7.08 -5.54 16.70
N TYR A 121 -7.04 -5.47 15.36
CA TYR A 121 -6.54 -4.31 14.64
C TYR A 121 -7.65 -3.30 14.41
N SER A 122 -7.56 -2.15 15.06
CA SER A 122 -8.55 -1.07 14.94
C SER A 122 -8.25 -0.09 13.81
N SER A 123 -7.01 -0.08 13.33
CA SER A 123 -6.51 0.90 12.35
C SER A 123 -5.90 0.28 11.10
N THR A 124 -5.79 -1.05 11.05
CA THR A 124 -5.13 -1.78 9.94
C THR A 124 -6.02 -2.92 9.46
N ARG A 125 -6.00 -3.17 8.14
CA ARG A 125 -6.53 -4.36 7.46
C ARG A 125 -5.46 -4.89 6.54
N PHE A 126 -5.28 -6.20 6.52
CA PHE A 126 -4.36 -6.86 5.60
C PHE A 126 -4.80 -8.28 5.34
N GLY A 127 -4.42 -8.81 4.20
CA GLY A 127 -4.83 -10.16 3.83
C GLY A 127 -4.73 -10.43 2.35
N ILE A 128 -5.63 -11.29 1.90
CA ILE A 128 -5.66 -11.84 0.54
C ILE A 128 -7.09 -11.77 0.02
N ILE A 129 -7.22 -11.40 -1.24
CA ILE A 129 -8.45 -11.48 -2.01
C ILE A 129 -8.20 -12.43 -3.16
N ASP A 130 -8.72 -13.64 -3.02
CA ASP A 130 -8.58 -14.70 -4.02
C ASP A 130 -9.83 -14.79 -4.91
N SER A 131 -9.78 -15.61 -5.94
CA SER A 131 -10.92 -15.98 -6.76
C SER A 131 -10.85 -17.45 -7.14
N PRO A 132 -11.96 -18.19 -7.07
CA PRO A 132 -12.04 -19.56 -7.59
C PRO A 132 -11.83 -19.60 -9.12
N ASN A 133 -12.02 -18.48 -9.81
CA ASN A 133 -11.80 -18.35 -11.23
C ASN A 133 -10.35 -17.92 -11.51
N GLU A 134 -9.56 -18.77 -12.17
CA GLU A 134 -8.15 -18.52 -12.49
C GLU A 134 -7.92 -17.33 -13.44
N SER A 135 -8.94 -16.91 -14.18
CA SER A 135 -8.88 -15.71 -15.01
C SER A 135 -8.95 -14.41 -14.22
N ILE A 136 -9.36 -14.47 -12.95
CA ILE A 136 -9.47 -13.32 -12.07
C ILE A 136 -8.22 -13.29 -11.16
N PRO A 137 -7.49 -12.17 -11.10
CA PRO A 137 -6.26 -12.11 -10.31
C PRO A 137 -6.53 -12.25 -8.82
N THR A 138 -5.57 -12.85 -8.12
CA THR A 138 -5.48 -12.84 -6.66
C THR A 138 -4.70 -11.61 -6.23
N TYR A 139 -5.15 -10.94 -5.19
CA TYR A 139 -4.49 -9.76 -4.61
C TYR A 139 -4.02 -10.04 -3.20
N ILE A 140 -2.82 -9.55 -2.88
CA ILE A 140 -2.37 -9.37 -1.50
C ILE A 140 -2.45 -7.87 -1.20
N PHE A 141 -2.93 -7.50 -0.01
CA PHE A 141 -3.15 -6.10 0.33
C PHE A 141 -2.86 -5.79 1.79
N TYR A 142 -2.58 -4.52 2.06
CA TYR A 142 -2.68 -3.88 3.36
C TYR A 142 -3.35 -2.51 3.19
N ASN A 143 -4.17 -2.10 4.14
CA ASN A 143 -4.88 -0.82 4.14
C ASN A 143 -5.13 -0.37 5.57
N GLY A 144 -5.34 0.92 5.80
CA GLY A 144 -5.63 1.39 7.15
C GLY A 144 -5.72 2.91 7.28
N LYS A 145 -5.76 3.36 8.53
CA LYS A 145 -5.72 4.78 8.93
C LYS A 145 -4.27 5.18 9.19
N PRO A 146 -3.57 5.86 8.26
CA PRO A 146 -2.14 6.15 8.40
C PRO A 146 -1.84 7.01 9.63
N THR A 147 -0.75 6.68 10.32
CA THR A 147 -0.22 7.50 11.40
C THR A 147 0.12 8.91 10.90
N GLN A 148 -0.41 9.93 11.57
CA GLN A 148 -0.18 11.33 11.21
C GLN A 148 1.11 11.86 11.86
N SER A 149 1.37 11.49 13.11
CA SER A 149 2.55 11.92 13.87
C SER A 149 3.31 10.69 14.34
N MET A 150 4.52 10.52 13.83
CA MET A 150 5.38 9.41 14.19
C MET A 150 5.97 9.60 15.59
N PRO A 151 6.03 8.52 16.40
CA PRO A 151 6.67 8.57 17.69
C PRO A 151 8.20 8.66 17.55
N LEU A 152 8.88 8.88 18.69
CA LEU A 152 10.32 8.79 18.86
C LEU A 152 10.69 7.52 19.63
N GLY A 153 11.99 7.20 19.66
CA GLY A 153 12.53 6.07 20.41
C GLY A 153 12.34 4.74 19.71
N LYS A 154 12.26 3.68 20.52
CA LYS A 154 12.19 2.29 20.04
C LYS A 154 10.87 1.64 20.44
N ALA A 155 10.43 0.68 19.63
CA ALA A 155 9.24 -0.11 19.91
C ALA A 155 9.35 -1.51 19.30
N SER A 156 8.77 -2.50 19.97
CA SER A 156 8.58 -3.83 19.44
C SER A 156 7.12 -4.03 19.04
N TYR A 157 6.89 -4.83 17.99
CA TYR A 157 5.58 -5.16 17.46
C TYR A 157 5.43 -6.67 17.32
N SER A 158 4.22 -7.16 17.52
CA SER A 158 3.87 -8.57 17.30
C SER A 158 2.51 -8.70 16.63
N GLY A 159 2.39 -9.65 15.71
CA GLY A 159 1.15 -9.82 14.98
C GLY A 159 1.12 -11.04 14.07
N GLU A 160 0.37 -10.95 12.99
CA GLU A 160 0.06 -12.05 12.09
C GLU A 160 0.64 -11.80 10.69
N VAL A 161 0.85 -12.92 9.99
CA VAL A 161 1.23 -12.97 8.57
C VAL A 161 0.47 -14.06 7.87
N ILE A 162 0.15 -13.84 6.59
CA ILE A 162 -0.38 -14.84 5.67
C ILE A 162 0.39 -14.78 4.37
N GLY A 163 0.80 -15.93 3.84
CA GLY A 163 1.61 -15.96 2.62
C GLY A 163 2.05 -17.36 2.23
N GLY A 164 2.92 -17.45 1.22
CA GLY A 164 3.40 -18.72 0.71
C GLY A 164 4.65 -18.63 -0.16
N ILE A 165 5.24 -19.78 -0.45
CA ILE A 165 6.35 -19.99 -1.39
C ILE A 165 5.86 -20.81 -2.58
N GLY A 166 6.37 -20.48 -3.78
CA GLY A 166 6.12 -21.19 -5.03
C GLY A 166 5.03 -20.55 -5.88
N GLU A 167 4.91 -21.08 -7.12
CA GLU A 167 3.77 -20.69 -7.95
C GLU A 167 2.50 -20.93 -7.15
N TYR A 168 1.75 -19.88 -6.98
CA TYR A 168 0.57 -19.87 -6.14
C TYR A 168 -0.44 -20.85 -6.74
N ASN A 169 -0.36 -22.08 -6.26
CA ASN A 169 -1.29 -23.11 -6.66
C ASN A 169 -2.44 -23.08 -5.65
N LYS A 170 -3.63 -22.72 -6.09
CA LYS A 170 -4.89 -22.77 -5.32
C LYS A 170 -5.08 -24.07 -4.50
N LYS A 171 -4.35 -25.14 -4.86
CA LYS A 171 -4.38 -26.43 -4.17
C LYS A 171 -3.59 -26.48 -2.86
N THR A 172 -2.57 -25.61 -2.69
CA THR A 172 -1.69 -25.64 -1.50
C THR A 172 -2.12 -24.70 -0.39
N GLY A 173 -3.04 -23.77 -0.69
CA GLY A 173 -3.56 -22.80 0.28
C GLY A 173 -2.51 -21.81 0.79
N TYR A 174 -2.99 -20.74 1.39
CA TYR A 174 -2.14 -19.78 2.11
C TYR A 174 -1.80 -20.33 3.48
N ASN A 175 -0.57 -20.14 3.93
CA ASN A 175 -0.14 -20.47 5.26
C ASN A 175 -0.16 -19.21 6.13
N SER A 176 -0.75 -19.31 7.31
CA SER A 176 -0.70 -18.28 8.33
C SER A 176 0.49 -18.46 9.26
N GLY A 177 0.81 -17.40 9.99
CA GLY A 177 1.91 -17.40 10.95
C GLY A 177 1.93 -16.14 11.79
N ILE A 178 3.07 -15.88 12.42
CA ILE A 178 3.30 -14.73 13.26
C ILE A 178 4.33 -13.78 12.63
N SER A 179 4.15 -12.48 12.87
CA SER A 179 5.09 -11.43 12.51
C SER A 179 5.62 -10.76 13.77
N LYS A 180 6.91 -10.42 13.80
CA LYS A 180 7.56 -9.68 14.87
C LYS A 180 8.46 -8.62 14.28
N PHE A 181 8.47 -7.42 14.88
CA PHE A 181 9.32 -6.34 14.41
C PHE A 181 9.90 -5.57 15.58
N ASP A 182 11.15 -5.14 15.41
CA ASP A 182 11.82 -4.14 16.22
C ASP A 182 12.02 -2.88 15.38
N VAL A 183 11.54 -1.76 15.90
CA VAL A 183 11.51 -0.47 15.22
C VAL A 183 12.32 0.55 16.01
N ASP A 184 13.24 1.22 15.34
CA ASP A 184 13.96 2.39 15.85
C ASP A 184 13.50 3.61 15.04
N PHE A 185 12.64 4.43 15.63
CA PHE A 185 12.08 5.61 14.98
C PHE A 185 13.11 6.73 14.84
N ASP A 186 14.09 6.80 15.75
CA ASP A 186 15.15 7.82 15.73
C ASP A 186 16.14 7.51 14.60
N GLU A 187 16.58 6.26 14.48
CA GLU A 187 17.47 5.77 13.41
C GLU A 187 16.72 5.47 12.09
N LYS A 188 15.37 5.54 12.11
CA LYS A 188 14.49 5.24 10.97
C LYS A 188 14.72 3.85 10.39
N LYS A 189 14.83 2.85 11.25
CA LYS A 189 15.07 1.46 10.92
C LYS A 189 13.96 0.56 11.44
N LEU A 190 13.65 -0.46 10.65
CA LEU A 190 12.74 -1.54 11.02
C LEU A 190 13.42 -2.87 10.68
N LYS A 191 13.48 -3.77 11.65
CA LYS A 191 13.86 -5.17 11.44
C LYS A 191 12.69 -6.06 11.81
N GLY A 192 12.47 -7.12 11.05
CA GLY A 192 11.33 -8.00 11.29
C GLY A 192 11.65 -9.47 10.98
N THR A 193 10.78 -10.33 11.49
CA THR A 193 10.78 -11.76 11.18
C THR A 193 9.34 -12.21 10.95
N LEU A 194 9.11 -12.85 9.81
CA LEU A 194 7.87 -13.55 9.52
C LEU A 194 8.10 -15.05 9.71
N THR A 195 7.33 -15.68 10.60
CA THR A 195 7.35 -17.11 10.84
C THR A 195 6.05 -17.70 10.31
N ILE A 196 6.10 -18.22 9.09
CA ILE A 196 4.94 -18.77 8.37
C ILE A 196 5.02 -20.31 8.47
N LYS A 197 3.87 -20.96 8.67
CA LYS A 197 3.82 -22.42 8.75
C LYS A 197 4.47 -23.08 7.53
N ASN A 198 5.31 -24.08 7.74
CA ASN A 198 6.05 -24.84 6.71
C ASN A 198 7.04 -24.01 5.87
N ILE A 199 7.37 -22.79 6.28
CA ILE A 199 8.36 -21.94 5.61
C ILE A 199 9.46 -21.60 6.62
N LYS A 200 10.73 -21.60 6.20
CA LYS A 200 11.82 -21.10 7.04
C LYS A 200 11.61 -19.62 7.34
N PRO A 201 12.08 -19.11 8.48
CA PRO A 201 11.91 -17.72 8.86
C PRO A 201 12.34 -16.76 7.74
N VAL A 202 11.52 -15.72 7.52
CA VAL A 202 11.79 -14.64 6.56
C VAL A 202 12.18 -13.40 7.36
N HIS A 203 13.39 -12.91 7.13
CA HIS A 203 13.95 -11.75 7.82
C HIS A 203 13.81 -10.50 6.98
N ILE A 204 13.26 -9.44 7.57
CA ILE A 204 13.01 -8.14 6.95
C ILE A 204 14.02 -7.13 7.48
N ASP A 205 14.61 -6.33 6.58
CA ASP A 205 15.37 -5.12 6.89
C ASP A 205 14.83 -3.96 6.05
N ALA A 206 14.34 -2.89 6.71
CA ALA A 206 13.68 -1.79 6.05
C ALA A 206 14.06 -0.44 6.64
N ASN A 207 13.95 0.60 5.81
CA ASN A 207 14.12 2.00 6.20
C ASN A 207 12.76 2.68 6.33
N ILE A 208 12.64 3.54 7.33
CA ILE A 208 11.42 4.32 7.59
C ILE A 208 11.56 5.70 6.94
N GLN A 209 10.53 6.10 6.20
CA GLN A 209 10.37 7.44 5.66
C GLN A 209 8.97 7.95 5.96
N ASN A 210 8.85 8.97 6.81
CA ASN A 210 7.57 9.41 7.34
C ASN A 210 6.84 8.24 8.02
N ASN A 211 5.60 7.96 7.63
CA ASN A 211 4.81 6.85 8.15
C ASN A 211 4.88 5.58 7.27
N THR A 212 5.82 5.50 6.35
CA THR A 212 6.06 4.32 5.49
C THR A 212 7.38 3.65 5.81
N PHE A 213 7.50 2.39 5.45
CA PHE A 213 8.78 1.68 5.44
C PHE A 213 8.92 0.89 4.15
N THR A 214 10.15 0.83 3.63
CA THR A 214 10.52 0.07 2.44
C THR A 214 11.85 -0.63 2.67
N GLY A 215 12.00 -1.82 2.13
CA GLY A 215 13.21 -2.61 2.33
C GLY A 215 13.19 -3.92 1.56
N THR A 216 13.92 -4.89 2.09
CA THR A 216 14.06 -6.23 1.51
C THR A 216 13.82 -7.32 2.53
N ALA A 217 13.54 -8.54 2.05
CA ALA A 217 13.48 -9.70 2.90
C ALA A 217 14.39 -10.82 2.39
N THR A 218 14.93 -11.61 3.32
CA THR A 218 15.81 -12.74 3.06
C THR A 218 15.33 -13.98 3.82
N SER A 219 15.58 -15.17 3.27
CA SER A 219 15.29 -16.44 3.91
C SER A 219 16.13 -17.56 3.28
N ASP A 220 16.51 -18.56 4.07
CA ASP A 220 17.09 -19.80 3.54
C ASP A 220 16.08 -20.66 2.75
N ALA A 221 14.83 -20.26 2.71
CA ALA A 221 13.81 -20.89 1.88
C ALA A 221 13.80 -20.34 0.44
N PHE A 222 14.44 -19.21 0.19
CA PHE A 222 14.48 -18.57 -1.13
C PHE A 222 15.59 -19.14 -1.99
N LYS A 223 15.42 -19.12 -3.31
CA LYS A 223 16.52 -19.37 -4.24
C LYS A 223 17.54 -18.23 -4.13
N SER A 224 18.78 -18.50 -4.49
CA SER A 224 19.91 -17.56 -4.32
C SER A 224 19.74 -16.22 -5.05
N ASP A 225 18.95 -16.18 -6.11
CA ASP A 225 18.68 -15.02 -6.95
C ASP A 225 17.32 -14.36 -6.68
N THR A 226 16.50 -14.93 -5.79
CA THR A 226 15.21 -14.38 -5.43
C THR A 226 15.38 -13.06 -4.67
N LYS A 227 14.84 -11.99 -5.25
CA LYS A 227 14.75 -10.66 -4.63
C LYS A 227 13.34 -10.46 -4.10
N VAL A 228 13.23 -10.23 -2.79
CA VAL A 228 11.96 -9.93 -2.12
C VAL A 228 11.97 -8.48 -1.68
N GLU A 229 11.03 -7.71 -2.21
CA GLU A 229 10.77 -6.33 -1.81
C GLU A 229 9.76 -6.28 -0.67
N VAL A 230 9.95 -5.33 0.23
CA VAL A 230 9.06 -5.09 1.38
C VAL A 230 8.58 -3.65 1.33
N GLN A 231 7.28 -3.48 1.45
CA GLN A 231 6.66 -2.17 1.61
C GLN A 231 5.56 -2.24 2.66
N GLY A 232 5.48 -1.20 3.48
CA GLY A 232 4.41 -1.10 4.47
C GLY A 232 4.28 0.31 5.06
N LYS A 233 3.37 0.41 6.02
CA LYS A 233 3.00 1.68 6.62
C LYS A 233 2.66 1.50 8.10
N PHE A 234 2.87 2.56 8.89
CA PHE A 234 2.40 2.67 10.26
C PHE A 234 1.00 3.26 10.31
N PHE A 235 0.17 2.73 11.20
CA PHE A 235 -1.25 3.04 11.33
C PHE A 235 -1.66 3.39 12.76
N GLY A 236 -2.73 4.19 12.85
CA GLY A 236 -3.29 4.64 14.11
C GLY A 236 -2.43 5.68 14.82
N GLU A 237 -2.88 6.11 15.99
CA GLU A 237 -2.15 7.08 16.80
C GLU A 237 -0.83 6.51 17.33
N ASN A 238 0.23 7.32 17.31
CA ASN A 238 1.56 6.94 17.82
C ASN A 238 2.11 5.64 17.20
N ALA A 239 1.76 5.37 15.94
CA ALA A 239 2.16 4.17 15.22
C ALA A 239 1.83 2.88 16.00
N LYS A 240 0.61 2.78 16.54
CA LYS A 240 0.21 1.62 17.35
C LYS A 240 0.12 0.31 16.55
N GLU A 241 -0.04 0.42 15.25
CA GLU A 241 -0.12 -0.73 14.35
C GLU A 241 0.79 -0.49 13.13
N LEU A 242 1.21 -1.57 12.50
CA LEU A 242 1.83 -1.55 11.18
C LEU A 242 1.23 -2.64 10.30
N GLY A 243 1.34 -2.46 9.00
CA GLY A 243 0.95 -3.46 8.01
C GLY A 243 1.76 -3.29 6.73
N GLY A 244 1.90 -4.37 5.97
CA GLY A 244 2.70 -4.36 4.77
C GLY A 244 2.62 -5.63 3.95
N ILE A 245 3.37 -5.62 2.85
CA ILE A 245 3.54 -6.70 1.90
C ILE A 245 5.03 -7.00 1.76
N ALA A 246 5.36 -8.29 1.64
CA ALA A 246 6.64 -8.76 1.15
C ALA A 246 6.39 -9.61 -0.10
N GLU A 247 7.02 -9.26 -1.23
CA GLU A 247 6.82 -9.95 -2.49
C GLU A 247 8.11 -10.16 -3.27
N SER A 248 8.20 -11.27 -3.98
CA SER A 248 9.28 -11.52 -4.93
C SER A 248 8.83 -11.21 -6.35
N HIS A 249 9.77 -10.70 -7.15
CA HIS A 249 9.51 -10.36 -8.56
C HIS A 249 9.15 -11.59 -9.42
N ASP A 250 9.57 -12.77 -9.01
CA ASP A 250 9.36 -14.04 -9.72
C ASP A 250 8.16 -14.84 -9.21
N ASP A 251 7.31 -14.24 -8.37
CA ASP A 251 6.17 -14.89 -7.72
C ASP A 251 6.53 -16.05 -6.77
N SER A 252 7.83 -16.27 -6.51
CA SER A 252 8.25 -17.38 -5.66
C SER A 252 7.94 -17.19 -4.19
N PHE A 253 7.66 -15.95 -3.75
CA PHE A 253 7.24 -15.64 -2.38
C PHE A 253 6.32 -14.41 -2.35
N ASN A 254 5.21 -14.51 -1.61
CA ASN A 254 4.29 -13.41 -1.37
C ASN A 254 3.70 -13.51 0.03
N ALA A 255 3.63 -12.41 0.75
CA ALA A 255 3.02 -12.36 2.08
C ALA A 255 2.42 -10.99 2.39
N ALA A 256 1.23 -10.98 3.05
CA ALA A 256 0.70 -9.83 3.76
C ALA A 256 0.89 -10.00 5.26
N PHE A 257 1.26 -8.94 5.95
CA PHE A 257 1.51 -8.96 7.38
C PHE A 257 1.01 -7.70 8.07
N GLY A 258 0.75 -7.83 9.36
CA GLY A 258 0.49 -6.71 10.25
C GLY A 258 0.94 -7.04 11.67
N ALA A 259 1.13 -6.00 12.47
CA ALA A 259 1.52 -6.15 13.86
C ALA A 259 1.06 -4.97 14.71
N GLN A 260 0.96 -5.21 16.01
CA GLN A 260 0.56 -4.25 17.04
C GLN A 260 1.72 -3.98 17.97
N LYS A 261 1.88 -2.72 18.36
CA LYS A 261 2.88 -2.28 19.34
C LYS A 261 2.65 -2.96 20.67
N GLN A 262 3.74 -3.43 21.29
CA GLN A 262 3.75 -4.13 22.58
C GLN A 262 3.99 -3.17 23.73
#